data_ee6da4867ed20e9be92cb5f20d9b3d51
#
_entry.id   ee6da4867ed20e9be92cb5f20d9b3d51
#
_cell.length_a   1.000
_cell.length_b   1.000
_cell.length_c   1.000
_cell.angle_alpha   90.00
_cell.angle_beta   90.00
_cell.angle_gamma   90.00
#
_symmetry.space_group_name_H-M   'P 1'
#
loop_
_entity.id
_entity.type
_entity.pdbx_description
1 polymer ?
#
loop_
_entity_poly.entity_id
_entity_poly.type
_entity_poly.pdbx_seq_one_letter_code
_entity_poly.pdbx_strand_id
1 'polypeptide(L)' 'MTDAQSLKVMIMAGGTGGHVFPALAVAEVLRQAGAQLMWLGTGRGIENRLVPAANIPLHLIRVEGVRGRGLSG' A
#
# COMPACT_ATOMS: atom_id res chain seq x y z
N MET A 1 4.35 24.54 11.63
CA MET A 1 3.26 23.63 11.36
C MET A 1 3.54 22.76 10.17
N THR A 2 3.31 21.47 10.30
CA THR A 2 3.59 20.57 9.22
C THR A 2 2.45 20.56 8.22
N ASP A 3 2.82 20.72 6.98
CA ASP A 3 1.89 20.71 5.91
C ASP A 3 1.80 19.28 5.37
N ALA A 4 0.62 18.80 5.06
CA ALA A 4 0.48 17.47 4.50
C ALA A 4 1.26 17.31 3.20
N GLN A 5 1.48 18.39 2.48
CA GLN A 5 2.22 18.35 1.24
C GLN A 5 3.66 17.89 1.42
N SER A 6 4.19 18.04 2.61
CA SER A 6 5.55 17.61 2.87
C SER A 6 5.62 16.17 3.37
N LEU A 7 4.48 15.51 3.54
CA LEU A 7 4.45 14.15 4.03
C LEU A 7 4.51 13.15 2.88
N LYS A 8 5.27 12.10 3.13
CA LYS A 8 5.30 10.94 2.25
C LYS A 8 4.78 9.78 3.06
N VAL A 9 3.71 9.17 2.59
CA VAL A 9 3.02 8.13 3.34
C VAL A 9 3.07 6.84 2.56
N MET A 10 3.54 5.79 3.21
CA MET A 10 3.52 4.46 2.62
C MET A 10 2.40 3.66 3.27
N ILE A 11 1.53 3.11 2.45
CA ILE A 11 0.41 2.32 2.92
C ILE A 11 0.71 0.86 2.65
N MET A 12 0.48 0.04 3.63
CA MET A 12 0.74 -1.40 3.51
C MET A 12 -0.55 -2.14 3.83
N ALA A 13 -1.23 -2.56 2.80
CA ALA A 13 -2.44 -3.34 2.95
C ALA A 13 -2.57 -4.19 1.70
N GLY A 14 -2.93 -5.43 1.89
CA GLY A 14 -3.03 -6.31 0.75
C GLY A 14 -3.91 -7.51 1.05
N GLY A 15 -4.17 -8.27 0.01
CA GLY A 15 -4.92 -9.49 0.12
C GLY A 15 -6.39 -9.30 -0.16
N THR A 16 -7.18 -9.08 0.85
CA THR A 16 -8.63 -9.04 0.71
C THR A 16 -9.17 -7.62 0.73
N GLY A 17 -10.39 -7.48 0.26
CA GLY A 17 -11.05 -6.19 0.30
C GLY A 17 -11.27 -5.68 1.71
N GLY A 18 -11.29 -6.58 2.70
CA GLY A 18 -11.48 -6.16 4.07
C GLY A 18 -10.40 -5.22 4.57
N HIS A 19 -9.20 -5.30 3.99
CA HIS A 19 -8.12 -4.43 4.38
C HIS A 19 -7.87 -3.32 3.35
N VAL A 20 -8.02 -3.66 2.08
CA VAL A 20 -7.63 -2.74 1.02
C VAL A 20 -8.61 -1.58 0.88
N PHE A 21 -9.91 -1.84 0.96
CA PHE A 21 -10.88 -0.78 0.78
C PHE A 21 -10.80 0.30 1.86
N PRO A 22 -10.72 -0.06 3.16
CA PRO A 22 -10.54 0.98 4.16
C PRO A 22 -9.25 1.76 3.98
N ALA A 23 -8.18 1.08 3.58
CA ALA A 23 -6.91 1.76 3.37
C ALA A 23 -6.98 2.73 2.20
N LEU A 24 -7.72 2.37 1.15
CA LEU A 24 -7.91 3.29 0.03
C LEU A 24 -8.68 4.52 0.44
N ALA A 25 -9.66 4.36 1.32
CA ALA A 25 -10.41 5.51 1.81
C ALA A 25 -9.51 6.47 2.58
N VAL A 26 -8.64 5.93 3.43
CA VAL A 26 -7.69 6.75 4.15
C VAL A 26 -6.72 7.43 3.18
N ALA A 27 -6.27 6.67 2.18
CA ALA A 27 -5.34 7.22 1.19
C ALA A 27 -5.95 8.41 0.47
N GLU A 28 -7.22 8.33 0.15
CA GLU A 28 -7.86 9.42 -0.57
C GLU A 28 -7.92 10.68 0.28
N VAL A 29 -8.20 10.54 1.57
CA VAL A 29 -8.21 11.68 2.47
C VAL A 29 -6.83 12.31 2.54
N LEU A 30 -5.79 11.49 2.66
CA LEU A 30 -4.43 12.00 2.74
C LEU A 30 -4.02 12.68 1.45
N ARG A 31 -4.42 12.11 0.31
CA ARG A 31 -4.07 12.70 -0.96
C ARG A 31 -4.73 14.06 -1.13
N GLN A 32 -5.98 14.19 -0.71
CA GLN A 32 -6.66 15.48 -0.80
C GLN A 32 -6.02 16.53 0.10
N ALA A 33 -5.36 16.08 1.16
CA ALA A 33 -4.61 16.98 2.03
C ALA A 33 -3.22 17.30 1.49
N GLY A 34 -2.83 16.72 0.36
CA GLY A 34 -1.57 17.04 -0.28
C GLY A 34 -0.44 16.08 -0.02
N ALA A 35 -0.68 14.99 0.69
CA ALA A 35 0.38 14.04 0.98
C ALA A 35 0.76 13.26 -0.27
N GLN A 36 2.02 12.87 -0.35
CA GLN A 36 2.49 11.98 -1.40
C GLN A 36 2.32 10.55 -0.93
N LEU A 37 1.69 9.74 -1.75
CA LEU A 37 1.35 8.38 -1.36
C LEU A 37 2.15 7.36 -2.13
N MET A 38 2.42 6.23 -1.49
CA MET A 38 2.88 5.04 -2.17
C MET A 38 2.30 3.84 -1.44
N TRP A 39 2.22 2.75 -2.12
CA TRP A 39 1.59 1.55 -1.59
C TRP A 39 2.55 0.38 -1.74
N LEU A 40 2.62 -0.45 -0.70
CA LEU A 40 3.45 -1.64 -0.73
C LEU A 40 2.55 -2.86 -0.66
N GLY A 41 2.67 -3.72 -1.65
CA GLY A 41 1.85 -4.92 -1.73
C GLY A 41 2.66 -6.14 -2.07
N THR A 42 1.99 -7.27 -2.14
CA THR A 42 2.68 -8.54 -2.36
C THR A 42 2.52 -9.09 -3.76
N GLY A 43 1.66 -8.49 -4.56
CA GLY A 43 1.43 -8.97 -5.90
C GLY A 43 0.35 -10.02 -6.01
N ARG A 44 -0.31 -10.34 -4.90
CA ARG A 44 -1.30 -11.40 -4.91
C ARG A 44 -2.72 -10.97 -4.61
N GLY A 45 -2.92 -9.82 -4.06
CA GLY A 45 -4.25 -9.40 -3.65
C GLY A 45 -4.89 -8.42 -4.61
N ILE A 46 -6.04 -7.92 -4.22
CA ILE A 46 -6.79 -7.00 -5.05
C ILE A 46 -6.12 -5.64 -5.16
N GLU A 47 -5.15 -5.34 -4.29
CA GLU A 47 -4.45 -4.08 -4.38
C GLU A 47 -3.75 -3.94 -5.72
N ASN A 48 -3.41 -5.04 -6.37
CA ASN A 48 -2.75 -4.99 -7.67
C ASN A 48 -3.59 -4.32 -8.74
N ARG A 49 -4.89 -4.35 -8.57
CA ARG A 49 -5.80 -3.71 -9.49
C ARG A 49 -6.27 -2.36 -8.99
N LEU A 50 -6.61 -2.32 -7.72
CA LEU A 50 -7.27 -1.15 -7.16
C LEU A 50 -6.32 0.02 -6.93
N VAL A 51 -5.09 -0.27 -6.52
CA VAL A 51 -4.15 0.80 -6.18
C VAL A 51 -3.70 1.57 -7.42
N PRO A 52 -3.28 0.89 -8.50
CA PRO A 52 -2.96 1.66 -9.71
C PRO A 52 -4.17 2.39 -10.28
N ALA A 53 -5.35 1.80 -10.17
CA ALA A 53 -6.55 2.46 -10.67
C ALA A 53 -6.84 3.74 -9.90
N ALA A 54 -6.37 3.83 -8.67
CA ALA A 54 -6.52 5.03 -7.86
C ALA A 54 -5.36 6.00 -8.06
N ASN A 55 -4.47 5.74 -9.00
CA ASN A 55 -3.32 6.57 -9.29
C ASN A 55 -2.36 6.68 -8.12
N ILE A 56 -2.15 5.58 -7.42
CA ILE A 56 -1.19 5.50 -6.33
C ILE A 56 -0.07 4.58 -6.77
N PRO A 57 1.19 5.00 -6.64
CA PRO A 57 2.31 4.12 -7.00
C PRO A 57 2.29 2.85 -6.16
N LEU A 58 2.40 1.72 -6.81
CA LEU A 58 2.38 0.42 -6.16
C LEU A 58 3.73 -0.24 -6.30
N HIS A 59 4.32 -0.60 -5.16
CA HIS A 59 5.58 -1.33 -5.12
C HIS A 59 5.30 -2.72 -4.57
N LEU A 60 5.92 -3.71 -5.16
CA LEU A 60 5.66 -5.09 -4.77
C LEU A 60 6.87 -5.67 -4.06
N ILE A 61 6.61 -6.48 -3.04
CA ILE A 61 7.65 -7.20 -2.36
C ILE A 61 7.42 -8.70 -2.53
N ARG A 62 8.50 -9.44 -2.45
CA ARG A 62 8.43 -10.87 -2.49
C ARG A 62 8.51 -11.40 -1.08
N VAL A 63 7.54 -12.20 -0.69
CA VAL A 63 7.52 -12.75 0.65
C VAL A 63 7.66 -14.26 0.67
N GLU A 64 7.46 -14.90 -0.46
CA GLU A 64 7.44 -16.35 -0.48
C GLU A 64 8.76 -16.96 -0.06
N GLY A 65 9.86 -16.38 -0.48
CA GLY A 65 11.15 -16.90 -0.11
C GLY A 65 11.45 -16.79 1.36
N VAL A 66 10.93 -15.76 1.97
CA VAL A 66 11.13 -15.54 3.38
C VAL A 66 10.47 -16.62 4.19
N ARG A 67 9.25 -16.98 3.81
CA ARG A 67 8.51 -17.95 4.53
C ARG A 67 9.18 -19.30 4.61
N GLY A 68 9.67 -19.81 3.51
CA GLY A 68 10.27 -21.10 3.50
C GLY A 68 11.63 -21.14 4.12
N ARG A 69 12.45 -20.21 3.79
CA ARG A 69 13.81 -20.26 4.22
C ARG A 69 14.04 -19.85 5.62
N GLY A 70 13.34 -18.87 6.07
CA GLY A 70 13.53 -18.39 7.41
C GLY A 70 13.29 -19.44 8.43
N LEU A 71 12.39 -20.34 8.14
CA LEU A 71 12.06 -21.35 9.09
C LEU A 71 12.98 -22.54 9.05
N SER A 72 13.48 -22.84 7.90
CA SER A 72 14.33 -23.99 7.80
C SER A 72 15.76 -23.65 8.10
N GLY A 73 16.05 -22.43 8.14
CA GLY A 73 17.40 -21.92 8.34
C GLY A 73 17.97 -22.36 9.60
#